data_304c85d0fa988b25957741200cc67fb9
#
_entry.id   304c85d0fa988b25957741200cc67fb9
#
_cell.length_a   1.000
_cell.length_b   1.000
_cell.length_c   1.000
_cell.angle_alpha   90.00
_cell.angle_beta   90.00
_cell.angle_gamma   90.00
#
_symmetry.space_group_name_H-M   'P 1'
#
loop_
_entity.id
_entity.type
_entity.pdbx_description
1 polymer ?
#
loop_
_entity_poly.entity_id
_entity_poly.type
_entity_poly.pdbx_seq_one_letter_code
_entity_poly.pdbx_strand_id
1 'polypeptide(L)'
;MLERSNGREETGCLLSLLDAEIRSAVLKASTSLTLSLGDKLFSAGQRIDRVLFLASGIASIVVVSRSGRKTESGIVGHEGFIPTGALAGAEENLTEIVVQAPGKAVAMDMEVFRSLMAKHQIFSDIVICASHVARTQVECTAAANATGTVSQRLARWLLMCHD
;
A
#
# COMPACT_ATOMS: atom_id res chain seq x y z
N MET A 1 -29.27 -9.29 9.22
CA MET A 1 -28.81 -7.91 9.41
C MET A 1 -27.40 -8.01 9.99
N LEU A 2 -26.38 -7.88 9.18
CA LEU A 2 -25.01 -8.31 9.51
C LEU A 2 -24.22 -7.08 9.97
N GLU A 3 -24.04 -6.97 11.28
CA GLU A 3 -23.01 -6.10 11.89
C GLU A 3 -21.61 -6.68 11.60
N ARG A 4 -21.02 -6.31 10.46
CA ARG A 4 -19.63 -6.63 10.10
C ARG A 4 -18.83 -5.40 9.68
N SER A 5 -19.20 -4.18 10.10
CA SER A 5 -18.53 -2.96 9.64
C SER A 5 -17.37 -2.48 10.51
N ASN A 6 -17.33 -2.78 11.82
CA ASN A 6 -16.42 -2.08 12.74
C ASN A 6 -14.93 -2.51 12.66
N GLY A 7 -14.61 -3.72 12.22
CA GLY A 7 -13.21 -4.19 12.18
C GLY A 7 -12.46 -3.85 10.88
N ARG A 8 -13.19 -3.57 9.79
CA ARG A 8 -12.59 -3.23 8.49
C ARG A 8 -12.16 -1.76 8.40
N GLU A 9 -12.92 -0.87 9.03
CA GLU A 9 -12.62 0.57 9.02
C GLU A 9 -11.34 0.94 9.79
N GLU A 10 -10.94 0.10 10.76
CA GLU A 10 -9.75 0.35 11.58
C GLU A 10 -8.47 -0.31 11.03
N THR A 11 -8.60 -1.38 10.23
CA THR A 11 -7.45 -2.23 9.85
C THR A 11 -7.24 -2.37 8.34
N GLY A 12 -8.16 -1.90 7.52
CA GLY A 12 -8.13 -2.11 6.07
C GLY A 12 -8.51 -3.54 5.66
N CYS A 13 -8.72 -3.73 4.36
CA CYS A 13 -9.12 -5.01 3.79
C CYS A 13 -8.02 -6.07 3.96
N LEU A 14 -6.75 -5.70 3.71
CA LEU A 14 -5.64 -6.63 3.75
C LEU A 14 -5.49 -7.32 5.11
N LEU A 15 -5.43 -6.54 6.19
CA LEU A 15 -5.27 -7.10 7.55
C LEU A 15 -6.55 -7.80 8.05
N SER A 16 -7.71 -7.51 7.46
CA SER A 16 -8.95 -8.20 7.81
C SER A 16 -8.99 -9.65 7.32
N LEU A 17 -8.12 -10.04 6.40
CA LEU A 17 -7.97 -11.41 5.90
C LEU A 17 -7.26 -12.33 6.92
N LEU A 18 -6.54 -11.75 7.89
CA LEU A 18 -5.87 -12.50 8.95
C LEU A 18 -6.89 -13.02 9.97
N ASP A 19 -6.60 -14.17 10.56
CA ASP A 19 -7.31 -14.62 11.75
C ASP A 19 -7.13 -13.63 12.91
N ALA A 20 -7.99 -13.75 13.95
CA ALA A 20 -8.04 -12.78 15.03
C ALA A 20 -6.74 -12.73 15.85
N GLU A 21 -6.05 -13.86 15.99
CA GLU A 21 -4.82 -13.96 16.78
C GLU A 21 -3.67 -13.23 16.07
N ILE A 22 -3.42 -13.58 14.80
CA ILE A 22 -2.35 -12.98 13.99
C ILE A 22 -2.63 -11.48 13.79
N ARG A 23 -3.87 -11.11 13.46
CA ARG A 23 -4.27 -9.70 13.32
C ARG A 23 -4.02 -8.91 14.60
N SER A 24 -4.37 -9.46 15.77
CA SER A 24 -4.09 -8.83 17.05
C SER A 24 -2.59 -8.65 17.30
N ALA A 25 -1.76 -9.64 16.94
CA ALA A 25 -0.30 -9.54 17.06
C ALA A 25 0.25 -8.43 16.14
N VAL A 26 -0.21 -8.36 14.89
CA VAL A 26 0.16 -7.31 13.94
C VAL A 26 -0.21 -5.93 14.47
N LEU A 27 -1.45 -5.74 14.93
CA LEU A 27 -1.92 -4.45 15.43
C LEU A 27 -1.21 -4.01 16.71
N LYS A 28 -0.93 -4.92 17.63
CA LYS A 28 -0.16 -4.61 18.87
C LYS A 28 1.27 -4.17 18.58
N ALA A 29 1.85 -4.65 17.49
CA ALA A 29 3.20 -4.33 17.05
C ALA A 29 3.24 -3.12 16.09
N SER A 30 2.11 -2.46 15.87
CA SER A 30 1.96 -1.33 14.93
C SER A 30 1.51 -0.07 15.64
N THR A 31 1.74 1.08 15.00
CA THR A 31 1.29 2.40 15.44
C THR A 31 0.28 2.96 14.43
N SER A 32 -0.85 3.46 14.91
CA SER A 32 -1.84 4.13 14.05
C SER A 32 -1.32 5.47 13.56
N LEU A 33 -1.56 5.75 12.27
CA LEU A 33 -1.24 7.02 11.61
C LEU A 33 -2.47 7.59 10.94
N THR A 34 -2.65 8.91 11.08
CA THR A 34 -3.59 9.68 10.27
C THR A 34 -2.85 10.19 9.05
N LEU A 35 -3.47 10.04 7.87
CA LEU A 35 -2.91 10.42 6.58
C LEU A 35 -3.64 11.66 6.08
N SER A 36 -2.92 12.76 5.86
CA SER A 36 -3.45 13.99 5.29
C SER A 36 -3.11 14.11 3.81
N LEU A 37 -3.98 14.76 3.04
CA LEU A 37 -3.75 15.00 1.62
C LEU A 37 -2.39 15.66 1.39
N GLY A 38 -1.58 15.06 0.52
CA GLY A 38 -0.25 15.57 0.17
C GLY A 38 0.88 15.14 1.11
N ASP A 39 0.59 14.41 2.20
CA ASP A 39 1.63 13.86 3.05
C ASP A 39 2.56 12.96 2.23
N LYS A 40 3.86 13.19 2.35
CA LYS A 40 4.87 12.33 1.75
C LYS A 40 5.23 11.22 2.73
N LEU A 41 4.76 10.01 2.43
CA LEU A 41 4.97 8.83 3.27
C LEU A 41 6.37 8.24 3.11
N PHE A 42 6.88 8.24 1.87
CA PHE A 42 8.23 7.82 1.51
C PHE A 42 8.81 8.69 0.40
N SER A 43 10.10 8.97 0.47
CA SER A 43 10.87 9.65 -0.59
C SER A 43 11.70 8.64 -1.38
N ALA A 44 11.98 8.95 -2.64
CA ALA A 44 12.96 8.17 -3.42
C ALA A 44 14.35 8.29 -2.78
N GLY A 45 15.09 7.17 -2.68
CA GLY A 45 16.37 7.07 -1.98
C GLY A 45 16.28 7.01 -0.45
N GLN A 46 15.07 7.09 0.10
CA GLN A 46 14.89 6.94 1.55
C GLN A 46 15.03 5.49 1.97
N ARG A 47 15.74 5.25 3.07
CA ARG A 47 15.82 3.92 3.70
C ARG A 47 14.42 3.44 4.09
N ILE A 48 14.15 2.17 3.83
CA ILE A 48 12.92 1.50 4.25
C ILE A 48 13.11 0.99 5.68
N ASP A 49 12.66 1.77 6.64
CA ASP A 49 12.69 1.46 8.07
C ASP A 49 11.36 0.91 8.60
N ARG A 50 10.29 1.06 7.83
CA ARG A 50 8.93 0.66 8.19
C ARG A 50 8.09 0.29 6.98
N VAL A 51 6.98 -0.40 7.24
CA VAL A 51 5.88 -0.63 6.29
C VAL A 51 4.61 0.01 6.82
N LEU A 52 3.74 0.44 5.91
CA LEU A 52 2.43 0.99 6.23
C LEU A 52 1.36 0.13 5.57
N PHE A 53 0.40 -0.34 6.34
CA PHE A 53 -0.83 -0.97 5.85
C PHE A 53 -1.93 0.08 5.86
N LEU A 54 -2.52 0.36 4.71
CA LEU A 54 -3.58 1.36 4.62
C LEU A 54 -4.89 0.77 5.17
N ALA A 55 -5.50 1.49 6.10
CA ALA A 55 -6.82 1.16 6.61
C ALA A 55 -7.91 1.87 5.81
N SER A 56 -7.61 3.08 5.33
CA SER A 56 -8.47 3.88 4.46
C SER A 56 -7.63 4.95 3.74
N GLY A 57 -8.24 5.62 2.77
CA GLY A 57 -7.54 6.61 1.94
C GLY A 57 -6.77 5.97 0.79
N ILE A 58 -6.04 6.79 0.05
CA ILE A 58 -5.29 6.38 -1.15
C ILE A 58 -3.89 6.98 -1.11
N ALA A 59 -2.88 6.20 -1.39
CA ALA A 59 -1.51 6.62 -1.61
C ALA A 59 -1.11 6.40 -3.07
N SER A 60 -0.53 7.43 -3.71
CA SER A 60 0.04 7.35 -5.05
C SER A 60 1.51 6.96 -4.99
N ILE A 61 1.89 6.02 -5.84
CA ILE A 61 3.28 5.64 -6.11
C ILE A 61 3.77 6.46 -7.30
N VAL A 62 4.74 7.34 -7.08
CA VAL A 62 5.21 8.31 -8.06
C VAL A 62 6.67 8.04 -8.41
N VAL A 63 6.92 7.76 -9.67
CA VAL A 63 8.28 7.67 -10.22
C VAL A 63 8.78 9.10 -10.53
N VAL A 64 9.96 9.41 -10.04
CA VAL A 64 10.64 10.68 -10.32
C VAL A 64 11.76 10.43 -11.30
N SER A 65 11.67 11.00 -12.50
CA SER A 65 12.72 10.88 -13.51
C SER A 65 13.95 11.72 -13.15
N ARG A 66 15.09 11.46 -13.81
CA ARG A 66 16.32 12.25 -13.64
C ARG A 66 16.12 13.75 -13.94
N SER A 67 15.14 14.09 -14.78
CA SER A 67 14.79 15.49 -15.09
C SER A 67 13.83 16.12 -14.07
N GLY A 68 13.51 15.41 -12.97
CA GLY A 68 12.55 15.87 -11.95
C GLY A 68 11.08 15.71 -12.34
N ARG A 69 10.78 15.14 -13.53
CA ARG A 69 9.40 14.89 -13.95
C ARG A 69 8.81 13.75 -13.10
N LYS A 70 7.61 13.98 -12.58
CA LYS A 70 6.85 13.04 -11.76
C LYS A 70 5.78 12.36 -12.60
N THR A 71 5.67 11.04 -12.45
CA THR A 71 4.66 10.22 -13.13
C THR A 71 4.11 9.21 -12.13
N GLU A 72 2.79 9.23 -11.94
CA GLU A 72 2.13 8.20 -11.15
C GLU A 72 2.22 6.85 -11.87
N SER A 73 2.71 5.84 -11.18
CA SER A 73 2.83 4.47 -11.70
C SER A 73 1.75 3.54 -11.15
N GLY A 74 1.13 3.91 -10.05
CA GLY A 74 0.07 3.14 -9.42
C GLY A 74 -0.45 3.82 -8.17
N ILE A 75 -1.55 3.31 -7.64
CA ILE A 75 -2.13 3.71 -6.37
C ILE A 75 -2.26 2.50 -5.46
N VAL A 76 -2.33 2.74 -4.16
CA VAL A 76 -2.58 1.73 -3.13
C VAL A 76 -3.64 2.26 -2.19
N GLY A 77 -4.67 1.46 -1.95
CA GLY A 77 -5.75 1.71 -1.03
C GLY A 77 -5.72 0.78 0.17
N HIS A 78 -6.87 0.57 0.77
CA HIS A 78 -7.06 -0.24 1.99
C HIS A 78 -6.78 -1.75 1.78
N GLU A 79 -6.60 -2.17 0.53
CA GLU A 79 -6.27 -3.55 0.12
C GLU A 79 -4.76 -3.82 0.13
N GLY A 80 -3.93 -2.81 0.38
CA GLY A 80 -2.50 -2.91 0.18
C GLY A 80 -1.63 -2.41 1.32
N PHE A 81 -0.33 -2.49 1.07
CA PHE A 81 0.72 -1.96 1.95
C PHE A 81 1.84 -1.30 1.14
N ILE A 82 2.59 -0.45 1.78
CA ILE A 82 3.69 0.32 1.19
C ILE A 82 4.90 0.40 2.14
N PRO A 83 6.12 0.47 1.60
CA PRO A 83 6.49 0.26 0.21
C PRO A 83 6.58 -1.25 -0.11
N THR A 84 6.11 -1.67 -1.27
CA THR A 84 6.13 -3.11 -1.66
C THR A 84 7.55 -3.66 -1.83
N GLY A 85 8.54 -2.81 -2.11
CA GLY A 85 9.97 -3.18 -2.17
C GLY A 85 10.52 -3.78 -0.87
N ALA A 86 9.87 -3.51 0.27
CA ALA A 86 10.21 -4.12 1.56
C ALA A 86 10.24 -5.65 1.53
N LEU A 87 9.36 -6.28 0.74
CA LEU A 87 9.31 -7.74 0.55
C LEU A 87 10.52 -8.30 -0.18
N ALA A 88 11.05 -7.55 -1.15
CA ALA A 88 12.21 -7.95 -1.93
C ALA A 88 13.54 -7.70 -1.18
N GLY A 89 13.49 -7.26 0.07
CA GLY A 89 14.68 -6.92 0.84
C GLY A 89 15.35 -5.62 0.39
N ALA A 90 14.63 -4.75 -0.34
CA ALA A 90 15.16 -3.45 -0.73
C ALA A 90 15.49 -2.62 0.53
N GLU A 91 16.67 -2.03 0.56
CA GLU A 91 17.10 -1.16 1.66
C GLU A 91 16.57 0.26 1.49
N GLU A 92 16.37 0.69 0.23
CA GLU A 92 15.90 2.02 -0.13
C GLU A 92 14.64 1.96 -0.99
N ASN A 93 13.76 2.91 -0.77
CA ASN A 93 12.58 3.11 -1.60
C ASN A 93 12.96 3.86 -2.89
N LEU A 94 12.53 3.35 -4.05
CA LEU A 94 12.90 3.89 -5.35
C LEU A 94 11.90 4.93 -5.89
N THR A 95 10.78 5.15 -5.20
CA THR A 95 9.68 6.01 -5.65
C THR A 95 9.32 7.02 -4.57
N GLU A 96 8.63 8.09 -4.92
CA GLU A 96 7.89 8.86 -3.90
C GLU A 96 6.54 8.18 -3.66
N ILE A 97 6.09 8.15 -2.40
CA ILE A 97 4.75 7.69 -2.05
C ILE A 97 4.05 8.85 -1.32
N VAL A 98 2.94 9.31 -1.89
CA VAL A 98 2.24 10.52 -1.46
C VAL A 98 0.76 10.23 -1.25
N VAL A 99 0.19 10.76 -0.18
CA VAL A 99 -1.26 10.61 0.11
C VAL A 99 -2.07 11.41 -0.90
N GLN A 100 -2.97 10.72 -1.61
CA GLN A 100 -3.87 11.29 -2.61
C GLN A 100 -5.29 11.47 -2.08
N ALA A 101 -5.74 10.58 -1.20
CA ALA A 101 -6.97 10.76 -0.44
C ALA A 101 -6.67 10.54 1.05
N PRO A 102 -7.18 11.43 1.93
CA PRO A 102 -6.96 11.33 3.37
C PRO A 102 -7.49 10.01 3.93
N GLY A 103 -6.88 9.53 5.01
CA GLY A 103 -7.30 8.28 5.62
C GLY A 103 -6.50 7.91 6.85
N LYS A 104 -6.39 6.61 7.07
CA LYS A 104 -5.64 6.01 8.18
C LYS A 104 -4.76 4.88 7.70
N ALA A 105 -3.65 4.67 8.40
CA ALA A 105 -2.78 3.52 8.20
C ALA A 105 -2.27 2.99 9.54
N VAL A 106 -1.76 1.78 9.54
CA VAL A 106 -0.95 1.24 10.63
C VAL A 106 0.48 1.07 10.15
N ALA A 107 1.42 1.65 10.92
CA ALA A 107 2.85 1.60 10.65
C ALA A 107 3.50 0.51 11.49
N MET A 108 4.39 -0.26 10.89
CA MET A 108 5.15 -1.31 11.55
C MET A 108 6.62 -1.19 11.18
N ASP A 109 7.51 -1.27 12.17
CA ASP A 109 8.95 -1.29 11.94
C ASP A 109 9.38 -2.47 11.08
N MET A 110 10.38 -2.26 10.23
CA MET A 110 10.82 -3.26 9.26
C MET A 110 11.33 -4.55 9.91
N GLU A 111 11.98 -4.47 11.06
CA GLU A 111 12.46 -5.66 11.79
C GLU A 111 11.30 -6.48 12.35
N VAL A 112 10.28 -5.80 12.89
CA VAL A 112 9.06 -6.43 13.40
C VAL A 112 8.28 -7.08 12.26
N PHE A 113 8.15 -6.39 11.12
CA PHE A 113 7.50 -6.92 9.92
C PHE A 113 8.17 -8.23 9.46
N ARG A 114 9.51 -8.25 9.33
CA ARG A 114 10.25 -9.45 8.95
C ARG A 114 10.08 -10.59 9.94
N SER A 115 10.09 -10.27 11.24
CA SER A 115 9.89 -11.25 12.30
C SER A 115 8.49 -11.89 12.25
N LEU A 116 7.45 -11.09 12.05
CA LEU A 116 6.08 -11.58 11.92
C LEU A 116 5.88 -12.42 10.65
N MET A 117 6.47 -12.01 9.53
CA MET A 117 6.45 -12.81 8.30
C MET A 117 7.13 -14.17 8.48
N ALA A 118 8.27 -14.21 9.17
CA ALA A 118 8.97 -15.48 9.44
C ALA A 118 8.19 -16.38 10.41
N LYS A 119 7.45 -15.79 11.35
CA LYS A 119 6.70 -16.52 12.38
C LYS A 119 5.32 -17.01 11.90
N HIS A 120 4.66 -16.26 11.03
CA HIS A 120 3.27 -16.50 10.62
C HIS A 120 3.18 -16.64 9.09
N GLN A 121 3.15 -17.89 8.61
CA GLN A 121 3.11 -18.19 7.17
C GLN A 121 1.91 -17.53 6.49
N ILE A 122 0.72 -17.55 7.10
CA ILE A 122 -0.49 -16.91 6.55
C ILE A 122 -0.29 -15.40 6.36
N PHE A 123 0.38 -14.72 7.29
CA PHE A 123 0.69 -13.30 7.13
C PHE A 123 1.63 -13.07 5.96
N SER A 124 2.67 -13.90 5.83
CA SER A 124 3.61 -13.87 4.71
C SER A 124 2.89 -14.06 3.38
N ASP A 125 2.04 -15.08 3.26
CA ASP A 125 1.31 -15.40 2.04
C ASP A 125 0.39 -14.25 1.59
N ILE A 126 -0.36 -13.65 2.52
CA ILE A 126 -1.25 -12.52 2.26
C ILE A 126 -0.45 -11.30 1.76
N VAL A 127 0.66 -10.98 2.41
CA VAL A 127 1.51 -9.83 2.03
C VAL A 127 2.17 -10.07 0.66
N ILE A 128 2.62 -11.29 0.37
CA ILE A 128 3.16 -11.68 -0.94
C ILE A 128 2.09 -11.55 -2.03
N CYS A 129 0.87 -12.06 -1.77
CA CYS A 129 -0.25 -11.91 -2.70
C CYS A 129 -0.60 -10.45 -2.97
N ALA A 130 -0.66 -9.61 -1.92
CA ALA A 130 -0.92 -8.18 -2.08
C ALA A 130 0.15 -7.48 -2.93
N SER A 131 1.43 -7.83 -2.74
CA SER A 131 2.52 -7.31 -3.57
C SER A 131 2.38 -7.75 -5.03
N HIS A 132 1.97 -8.99 -5.29
CA HIS A 132 1.71 -9.47 -6.65
C HIS A 132 0.56 -8.71 -7.32
N VAL A 133 -0.53 -8.50 -6.61
CA VAL A 133 -1.68 -7.69 -7.10
C VAL A 133 -1.24 -6.27 -7.43
N ALA A 134 -0.51 -5.61 -6.52
CA ALA A 134 0.00 -4.26 -6.75
C ALA A 134 0.90 -4.19 -8.00
N ARG A 135 1.80 -5.17 -8.20
CA ARG A 135 2.63 -5.27 -9.40
C ARG A 135 1.80 -5.43 -10.67
N THR A 136 0.83 -6.33 -10.67
CA THR A 136 -0.08 -6.55 -11.81
C THR A 136 -0.84 -5.27 -12.15
N GLN A 137 -1.27 -4.51 -11.15
CA GLN A 137 -1.95 -3.24 -11.35
C GLN A 137 -1.05 -2.20 -12.02
N VAL A 138 0.24 -2.13 -11.63
CA VAL A 138 1.24 -1.26 -12.30
C VAL A 138 1.45 -1.70 -13.75
N GLU A 139 1.58 -2.98 -14.04
CA GLU A 139 1.71 -3.53 -15.40
C GLU A 139 0.50 -3.17 -16.28
N CYS A 140 -0.71 -3.31 -15.73
CA CYS A 140 -1.94 -2.90 -16.42
C CYS A 140 -2.01 -1.37 -16.63
N THR A 141 -1.52 -0.58 -15.67
CA THR A 141 -1.43 0.88 -15.80
C THR A 141 -0.45 1.28 -16.89
N ALA A 142 0.70 0.61 -16.97
CA ALA A 142 1.69 0.85 -18.02
C ALA A 142 1.10 0.52 -19.42
N ALA A 143 0.41 -0.61 -19.56
CA ALA A 143 -0.26 -0.98 -20.81
C ALA A 143 -1.34 0.02 -21.21
N ALA A 144 -2.19 0.44 -20.27
CA ALA A 144 -3.23 1.44 -20.52
C ALA A 144 -2.64 2.80 -20.91
N ASN A 145 -1.52 3.21 -20.30
CA ASN A 145 -0.84 4.45 -20.65
C ASN A 145 -0.18 4.42 -22.04
N ALA A 146 0.26 3.24 -22.49
CA ALA A 146 0.88 3.07 -23.80
C ALA A 146 -0.15 3.03 -24.95
N THR A 147 -1.36 2.48 -24.73
CA THR A 147 -2.32 2.19 -25.80
C THR A 147 -3.66 2.91 -25.65
N GLY A 148 -4.00 3.36 -24.45
CA GLY A 148 -5.29 3.97 -24.14
C GLY A 148 -5.40 5.44 -24.52
N THR A 149 -6.60 5.86 -24.91
CA THR A 149 -6.96 7.28 -25.04
C THR A 149 -6.97 7.96 -23.68
N VAL A 150 -6.95 9.30 -23.66
CA VAL A 150 -7.04 10.09 -22.42
C VAL A 150 -8.28 9.71 -21.60
N SER A 151 -9.44 9.58 -22.27
CA SER A 151 -10.70 9.23 -21.61
C SER A 151 -10.66 7.82 -20.98
N GLN A 152 -10.07 6.85 -21.69
CA GLN A 152 -9.91 5.48 -21.17
C GLN A 152 -8.99 5.44 -19.96
N ARG A 153 -7.87 6.18 -19.98
CA ARG A 153 -6.95 6.28 -18.85
C ARG A 153 -7.59 6.93 -17.64
N LEU A 154 -8.36 8.00 -17.87
CA LEU A 154 -9.09 8.68 -16.80
C LEU A 154 -10.16 7.75 -16.19
N ALA A 155 -10.96 7.06 -17.03
CA ALA A 155 -11.98 6.14 -16.55
C ALA A 155 -11.37 5.01 -15.69
N ARG A 156 -10.24 4.43 -16.14
CA ARG A 156 -9.52 3.44 -15.36
C ARG A 156 -9.07 3.99 -14.01
N TRP A 157 -8.48 5.19 -14.00
CA TRP A 157 -8.00 5.80 -12.78
C TRP A 157 -9.14 6.05 -11.78
N LEU A 158 -10.29 6.56 -12.25
CA LEU A 158 -11.47 6.77 -11.41
C LEU A 158 -12.00 5.45 -10.82
N LEU A 159 -12.02 4.37 -11.61
CA LEU A 159 -12.43 3.05 -11.10
C LEU A 159 -11.47 2.54 -10.03
N MET A 160 -10.16 2.68 -10.22
CA MET A 160 -9.16 2.28 -9.22
C MET A 160 -9.25 3.09 -7.91
N CYS A 161 -9.75 4.33 -7.98
CA CYS A 161 -9.97 5.16 -6.77
C CYS A 161 -11.29 4.84 -6.06
N HIS A 162 -12.23 4.19 -6.75
CA HIS A 162 -13.55 3.86 -6.19
C HIS A 162 -13.55 2.56 -5.40
N ASP A 163 -12.74 1.58 -5.81
CA ASP A 163 -12.62 0.26 -5.16
C ASP A 163 -11.89 0.36 -3.82
#